data_18b0928e2645b74395713ab7e996a0d9
#
_entry.id   18b0928e2645b74395713ab7e996a0d9
#
_cell.length_a   1.000
_cell.length_b   1.000
_cell.length_c   1.000
_cell.angle_alpha   90.00
_cell.angle_beta   90.00
_cell.angle_gamma   90.00
#
_symmetry.space_group_name_H-M   'P 1'
#
loop_
_entity.id
_entity.type
_entity.pdbx_description
1 polymer ?
#
loop_
_entity_poly.entity_id
_entity_poly.type
_entity_poly.pdbx_seq_one_letter_code
_entity_poly.pdbx_strand_id
1 'polypeptide(L)'
;MKFKLSKILKDKAEVKNAILNKRFITYATSYSFKIADEFECDYNFVADGWPVALYSSILSKKKIHRLSFFKLRDFWISEAKQKKIGIIGYEEKDVTDLKRELSSLKIVPQFISDGFKNDDDLCSLIESQSKNVEIIFLGISQPRQEQIMKRLDYLEGTVSIISCGAFWIQEILHKENVTSLATALLLVPLTRFWKNPKTMFARTFYALPKLVKNLKNK
;
A
#
# COMPACT_ATOMS: atom_id res chain seq x y z
N MET A 1 -2.18 -4.15 -19.78
CA MET A 1 -3.21 -4.15 -18.74
C MET A 1 -4.05 -2.87 -18.83
N LYS A 2 -5.34 -2.98 -18.79
CA LYS A 2 -6.21 -1.80 -18.57
C LYS A 2 -6.42 -1.71 -17.05
N PHE A 3 -5.89 -0.65 -16.43
CA PHE A 3 -6.23 -0.30 -15.06
C PHE A 3 -7.75 -0.18 -14.99
N LYS A 4 -8.42 -1.02 -14.23
CA LYS A 4 -9.87 -0.88 -14.07
C LYS A 4 -10.15 0.33 -13.18
N LEU A 5 -10.33 1.50 -13.82
CA LEU A 5 -10.62 2.77 -13.13
C LEU A 5 -11.82 2.68 -12.17
N SER A 6 -12.72 1.72 -12.41
CA SER A 6 -13.84 1.41 -11.53
C SER A 6 -13.43 0.92 -10.15
N LYS A 7 -12.19 0.45 -10.00
CA LYS A 7 -11.64 -0.07 -8.74
C LYS A 7 -10.82 0.97 -7.96
N ILE A 8 -10.70 2.21 -8.46
CA ILE A 8 -9.97 3.26 -7.73
C ILE A 8 -10.86 3.84 -6.64
N LEU A 9 -10.37 3.76 -5.41
CA LEU A 9 -10.98 4.38 -4.25
C LEU A 9 -10.66 5.88 -4.26
N LYS A 10 -11.71 6.72 -4.25
CA LYS A 10 -11.59 8.16 -4.49
C LYS A 10 -11.23 8.93 -3.22
N ASP A 11 -11.70 8.44 -2.09
CA ASP A 11 -11.60 9.12 -0.81
C ASP A 11 -11.52 8.14 0.37
N LYS A 12 -11.40 8.68 1.58
CA LYS A 12 -11.31 7.92 2.83
C LYS A 12 -12.58 7.10 3.10
N ALA A 13 -13.75 7.58 2.69
CA ALA A 13 -15.00 6.86 2.94
C ALA A 13 -15.08 5.59 2.08
N GLU A 14 -14.66 5.66 0.82
CA GLU A 14 -14.57 4.48 -0.05
C GLU A 14 -13.52 3.47 0.46
N VAL A 15 -12.38 3.95 1.01
CA VAL A 15 -11.39 3.07 1.66
C VAL A 15 -12.00 2.35 2.85
N LYS A 16 -12.72 3.08 3.72
CA LYS A 16 -13.41 2.49 4.87
C LYS A 16 -14.46 1.46 4.45
N ASN A 17 -15.24 1.76 3.42
CA ASN A 17 -16.24 0.84 2.88
C ASN A 17 -15.58 -0.42 2.30
N ALA A 18 -14.44 -0.30 1.62
CA ALA A 18 -13.70 -1.45 1.11
C ALA A 18 -13.21 -2.37 2.26
N ILE A 19 -12.74 -1.79 3.38
CA ILE A 19 -12.37 -2.56 4.58
C ILE A 19 -13.57 -3.27 5.19
N LEU A 20 -14.71 -2.58 5.33
CA LEU A 20 -15.93 -3.18 5.87
C LEU A 20 -16.42 -4.37 5.02
N ASN A 21 -16.23 -4.30 3.72
CA ASN A 21 -16.55 -5.39 2.78
C ASN A 21 -15.39 -6.37 2.57
N LYS A 22 -14.37 -6.32 3.41
CA LYS A 22 -13.20 -7.22 3.42
C LYS A 22 -12.54 -7.32 2.03
N ARG A 23 -12.36 -6.17 1.37
CA ARG A 23 -11.72 -6.08 0.06
C ARG A 23 -10.21 -5.93 0.18
N PHE A 24 -9.53 -6.40 -0.85
CA PHE A 24 -8.10 -6.18 -0.99
C PHE A 24 -7.82 -4.77 -1.51
N ILE A 25 -6.82 -4.10 -0.92
CA ILE A 25 -6.46 -2.72 -1.24
C ILE A 25 -4.97 -2.63 -1.50
N THR A 26 -4.58 -2.14 -2.68
CA THR A 26 -3.19 -1.82 -2.99
C THR A 26 -2.98 -0.34 -3.25
N TYR A 27 -1.76 0.15 -3.04
CA TYR A 27 -1.38 1.53 -3.26
C TYR A 27 -0.73 1.68 -4.64
N ALA A 28 -1.46 2.28 -5.57
CA ALA A 28 -0.98 2.52 -6.91
C ALA A 28 0.01 3.69 -6.94
N THR A 29 1.27 3.38 -7.14
CA THR A 29 2.36 4.33 -7.37
C THR A 29 2.64 4.46 -8.86
N SER A 30 3.51 5.41 -9.25
CA SER A 30 4.01 5.48 -10.64
C SER A 30 4.67 4.16 -11.10
N TYR A 31 5.29 3.43 -10.17
CA TYR A 31 5.88 2.13 -10.45
C TYR A 31 4.83 1.06 -10.73
N SER A 32 3.66 1.12 -10.10
CA SER A 32 2.56 0.18 -10.32
C SER A 32 2.09 0.16 -11.78
N PHE A 33 2.22 1.27 -12.51
CA PHE A 33 1.90 1.31 -13.94
C PHE A 33 2.91 0.54 -14.81
N LYS A 34 4.15 0.41 -14.34
CA LYS A 34 5.15 -0.41 -15.02
C LYS A 34 4.83 -1.90 -14.89
N ILE A 35 4.49 -2.33 -13.67
CA ILE A 35 4.18 -3.73 -13.37
C ILE A 35 2.74 -4.11 -13.73
N ALA A 36 1.88 -3.13 -13.95
CA ALA A 36 0.48 -3.35 -14.27
C ALA A 36 0.26 -4.17 -15.55
N ASP A 37 1.20 -4.14 -16.50
CA ASP A 37 1.15 -5.00 -17.69
C ASP A 37 1.46 -6.47 -17.39
N GLU A 38 2.14 -6.74 -16.27
CA GLU A 38 2.55 -8.08 -15.85
C GLU A 38 1.47 -8.76 -14.97
N PHE A 39 0.56 -7.96 -14.39
CA PHE A 39 -0.47 -8.47 -13.47
C PHE A 39 -1.85 -7.94 -13.84
N GLU A 40 -2.76 -8.84 -14.12
CA GLU A 40 -4.20 -8.53 -14.08
C GLU A 40 -4.63 -8.50 -12.60
N CYS A 41 -4.61 -7.32 -11.99
CA CYS A 41 -5.10 -7.15 -10.64
C CYS A 41 -6.50 -6.58 -10.66
N ASP A 42 -7.46 -7.30 -10.10
CA ASP A 42 -8.85 -6.86 -9.94
C ASP A 42 -9.12 -6.28 -8.54
N TYR A 43 -8.06 -5.75 -7.89
CA TYR A 43 -8.15 -5.19 -6.55
C TYR A 43 -8.57 -3.73 -6.56
N ASN A 44 -9.02 -3.27 -5.39
CA ASN A 44 -9.22 -1.84 -5.18
C ASN A 44 -7.85 -1.14 -5.08
N PHE A 45 -7.77 0.04 -5.70
CA PHE A 45 -6.56 0.84 -5.72
C PHE A 45 -6.77 2.16 -5.02
N VAL A 46 -5.75 2.57 -4.28
CA VAL A 46 -5.63 3.93 -3.74
C VAL A 46 -4.54 4.67 -4.51
N ALA A 47 -4.81 5.88 -4.97
CA ALA A 47 -3.82 6.68 -5.69
C ALA A 47 -2.76 7.21 -4.72
N ASP A 48 -1.57 6.60 -4.73
CA ASP A 48 -0.39 7.08 -3.99
C ASP A 48 0.52 7.89 -4.90
N GLY A 49 0.53 9.16 -4.71
CA GLY A 49 1.27 10.09 -5.53
C GLY A 49 0.39 10.90 -6.49
N TRP A 50 0.82 12.15 -6.74
CA TRP A 50 0.06 13.07 -7.57
C TRP A 50 -0.07 12.64 -9.05
N PRO A 51 0.92 11.97 -9.68
CA PRO A 51 0.75 11.56 -11.09
C PRO A 51 -0.38 10.55 -11.25
N VAL A 52 -0.49 9.60 -10.31
CA VAL A 52 -1.56 8.59 -10.33
C VAL A 52 -2.92 9.22 -10.10
N ALA A 53 -3.04 10.11 -9.11
CA ALA A 53 -4.29 10.80 -8.81
C ALA A 53 -4.75 11.67 -9.99
N LEU A 54 -3.83 12.42 -10.61
CA LEU A 54 -4.12 13.25 -11.78
C LEU A 54 -4.57 12.39 -12.98
N TYR A 55 -3.80 11.37 -13.31
CA TYR A 55 -4.11 10.46 -14.42
C TYR A 55 -5.47 9.79 -14.24
N SER A 56 -5.73 9.28 -13.04
CA SER A 56 -6.99 8.64 -12.72
C SER A 56 -8.17 9.61 -12.77
N SER A 57 -7.96 10.86 -12.35
CA SER A 57 -8.98 11.91 -12.43
C SER A 57 -9.34 12.25 -13.89
N ILE A 58 -8.34 12.38 -14.75
CA ILE A 58 -8.55 12.67 -16.19
C ILE A 58 -9.33 11.51 -16.85
N LEU A 59 -8.89 10.27 -16.64
CA LEU A 59 -9.51 9.10 -17.27
C LEU A 59 -10.91 8.81 -16.77
N SER A 60 -11.14 8.95 -15.46
CA SER A 60 -12.45 8.68 -14.85
C SER A 60 -13.44 9.83 -14.99
N LYS A 61 -12.97 11.01 -15.42
CA LYS A 61 -13.73 12.28 -15.39
C LYS A 61 -14.29 12.61 -14.00
N LYS A 62 -13.63 12.15 -12.95
CA LYS A 62 -13.98 12.35 -11.55
C LYS A 62 -12.76 12.80 -10.78
N LYS A 63 -12.95 13.62 -9.75
CA LYS A 63 -11.86 14.03 -8.87
C LYS A 63 -11.42 12.84 -8.03
N ILE A 64 -10.17 12.37 -8.25
CA ILE A 64 -9.52 11.34 -7.45
C ILE A 64 -8.52 12.02 -6.53
N HIS A 65 -8.70 11.85 -5.23
CA HIS A 65 -7.77 12.41 -4.26
C HIS A 65 -6.49 11.58 -4.17
N ARG A 66 -5.37 12.27 -3.99
CA ARG A 66 -4.14 11.59 -3.58
C ARG A 66 -4.31 11.11 -2.14
N LEU A 67 -4.27 9.80 -1.94
CA LEU A 67 -4.43 9.14 -0.65
C LEU A 67 -3.20 8.27 -0.38
N SER A 68 -2.05 8.89 -0.02
CA SER A 68 -0.91 8.10 0.41
C SER A 68 -1.19 7.45 1.78
N PHE A 69 -0.53 6.33 2.05
CA PHE A 69 -0.67 5.64 3.33
C PHE A 69 -0.36 6.59 4.51
N PHE A 70 0.69 7.40 4.38
CA PHE A 70 1.06 8.41 5.38
C PHE A 70 0.01 9.52 5.54
N LYS A 71 -0.66 9.93 4.44
CA LYS A 71 -1.74 10.93 4.53
C LYS A 71 -2.95 10.40 5.29
N LEU A 72 -3.15 9.09 5.31
CA LEU A 72 -4.20 8.40 6.04
C LEU A 72 -3.70 7.83 7.39
N ARG A 73 -2.58 8.32 7.91
CA ARG A 73 -1.94 7.83 9.15
C ARG A 73 -2.92 7.63 10.30
N ASP A 74 -3.61 8.69 10.69
CA ASP A 74 -4.53 8.64 11.84
C ASP A 74 -5.71 7.70 11.60
N PHE A 75 -6.13 7.57 10.36
CA PHE A 75 -7.14 6.60 9.97
C PHE A 75 -6.63 5.15 10.16
N TRP A 76 -5.42 4.84 9.68
CA TRP A 76 -4.87 3.50 9.82
C TRP A 76 -4.58 3.13 11.26
N ILE A 77 -4.09 4.07 12.06
CA ILE A 77 -3.89 3.88 13.51
C ILE A 77 -5.24 3.65 14.19
N SER A 78 -6.28 4.39 13.83
CA SER A 78 -7.63 4.20 14.37
C SER A 78 -8.21 2.83 14.02
N GLU A 79 -8.11 2.41 12.75
CA GLU A 79 -8.58 1.08 12.34
C GLU A 79 -7.80 -0.03 13.06
N ALA A 80 -6.48 0.12 13.20
CA ALA A 80 -5.63 -0.85 13.90
C ALA A 80 -5.94 -0.98 15.40
N LYS A 81 -6.46 0.08 16.03
CA LYS A 81 -6.92 0.04 17.44
C LYS A 81 -8.26 -0.65 17.63
N GLN A 82 -9.12 -0.60 16.63
CA GLN A 82 -10.51 -1.05 16.73
C GLN A 82 -10.70 -2.47 16.21
N LYS A 83 -9.77 -2.97 15.42
CA LYS A 83 -9.88 -4.24 14.69
C LYS A 83 -8.80 -5.22 15.07
N LYS A 84 -9.10 -6.50 14.88
CA LYS A 84 -8.08 -7.54 14.95
C LYS A 84 -7.20 -7.46 13.70
N ILE A 85 -5.92 -7.17 13.89
CA ILE A 85 -5.00 -6.97 12.80
C ILE A 85 -3.84 -7.97 12.81
N GLY A 86 -3.31 -8.27 11.62
CA GLY A 86 -2.02 -8.90 11.39
C GLY A 86 -1.10 -7.94 10.66
N ILE A 87 0.20 -8.05 10.89
CA ILE A 87 1.22 -7.23 10.22
C ILE A 87 2.29 -8.16 9.66
N ILE A 88 2.59 -8.01 8.37
CA ILE A 88 3.63 -8.78 7.66
C ILE A 88 4.55 -7.81 6.92
N GLY A 89 5.86 -8.03 7.00
CA GLY A 89 6.72 -7.31 6.06
C GLY A 89 7.99 -6.69 6.61
N TYR A 90 8.45 -7.06 7.79
CA TYR A 90 9.63 -6.45 8.41
C TYR A 90 10.68 -7.51 8.71
N GLU A 91 11.93 -7.08 8.93
CA GLU A 91 12.98 -8.00 9.39
C GLU A 91 12.69 -8.45 10.83
N GLU A 92 13.03 -9.67 11.15
CA GLU A 92 12.79 -10.24 12.47
C GLU A 92 13.36 -9.39 13.62
N LYS A 93 14.53 -8.78 13.38
CA LYS A 93 15.15 -7.85 14.36
C LYS A 93 14.28 -6.63 14.70
N ASP A 94 13.43 -6.18 13.78
CA ASP A 94 12.56 -5.01 13.97
C ASP A 94 11.21 -5.39 14.63
N VAL A 95 10.86 -6.67 14.65
CA VAL A 95 9.56 -7.15 15.16
C VAL A 95 9.38 -6.84 16.64
N THR A 96 10.42 -7.03 17.44
CA THR A 96 10.37 -6.78 18.88
C THR A 96 10.13 -5.31 19.20
N ASP A 97 10.89 -4.43 18.54
CA ASP A 97 10.74 -2.99 18.71
C ASP A 97 9.37 -2.51 18.21
N LEU A 98 8.91 -3.04 17.08
CA LEU A 98 7.59 -2.73 16.55
C LEU A 98 6.48 -3.15 17.50
N LYS A 99 6.54 -4.32 18.10
CA LYS A 99 5.57 -4.78 19.11
C LYS A 99 5.50 -3.85 20.30
N ARG A 100 6.65 -3.44 20.82
CA ARG A 100 6.73 -2.52 21.97
C ARG A 100 6.05 -1.19 21.65
N GLU A 101 6.42 -0.57 20.53
CA GLU A 101 5.89 0.74 20.12
C GLU A 101 4.39 0.67 19.77
N LEU A 102 3.93 -0.38 19.09
CA LEU A 102 2.50 -0.58 18.85
C LEU A 102 1.70 -0.71 20.15
N SER A 103 2.25 -1.42 21.14
CA SER A 103 1.62 -1.55 22.47
C SER A 103 1.49 -0.20 23.17
N SER A 104 2.48 0.70 23.04
CA SER A 104 2.40 2.07 23.59
C SER A 104 1.25 2.88 22.97
N LEU A 105 0.92 2.60 21.71
CA LEU A 105 -0.21 3.18 21.00
C LEU A 105 -1.54 2.47 21.26
N LYS A 106 -1.56 1.44 22.13
CA LYS A 106 -2.72 0.58 22.37
C LYS A 106 -3.17 -0.19 21.13
N ILE A 107 -2.22 -0.59 20.29
CA ILE A 107 -2.44 -1.46 19.14
C ILE A 107 -1.83 -2.83 19.47
N VAL A 108 -2.66 -3.87 19.45
CA VAL A 108 -2.23 -5.24 19.77
C VAL A 108 -2.50 -6.13 18.56
N PRO A 109 -1.53 -6.30 17.66
CA PRO A 109 -1.67 -7.21 16.52
C PRO A 109 -1.83 -8.66 17.00
N GLN A 110 -2.70 -9.43 16.33
CA GLN A 110 -2.83 -10.87 16.56
C GLN A 110 -1.55 -11.62 16.19
N PHE A 111 -0.87 -11.13 15.15
CA PHE A 111 0.46 -11.60 14.78
C PHE A 111 1.27 -10.51 14.06
N ILE A 112 2.58 -10.61 14.18
CA ILE A 112 3.54 -9.88 13.36
C ILE A 112 4.50 -10.92 12.78
N SER A 113 4.75 -10.86 11.48
CA SER A 113 5.63 -11.79 10.80
C SER A 113 6.64 -11.08 9.92
N ASP A 114 7.80 -11.70 9.79
CA ASP A 114 8.82 -11.37 8.81
C ASP A 114 8.24 -11.46 7.39
N GLY A 115 8.50 -10.44 6.59
CA GLY A 115 8.09 -10.35 5.18
C GLY A 115 9.09 -10.95 4.20
N PHE A 116 10.24 -11.43 4.66
CA PHE A 116 11.29 -12.03 3.81
C PHE A 116 11.17 -13.55 3.66
N LYS A 117 10.21 -14.17 4.34
CA LYS A 117 9.85 -15.58 4.11
C LYS A 117 9.53 -15.81 2.63
N ASN A 118 9.62 -17.07 2.17
CA ASN A 118 9.19 -17.40 0.81
C ASN A 118 7.68 -17.17 0.62
N ASP A 119 7.23 -17.11 -0.62
CA ASP A 119 5.85 -16.76 -0.95
C ASP A 119 4.83 -17.81 -0.49
N ASP A 120 5.24 -19.10 -0.49
CA ASP A 120 4.37 -20.18 -0.05
C ASP A 120 4.14 -20.13 1.45
N ASP A 121 5.19 -19.88 2.23
CA ASP A 121 5.08 -19.70 3.69
C ASP A 121 4.23 -18.47 4.04
N LEU A 122 4.38 -17.36 3.31
CA LEU A 122 3.57 -16.17 3.53
C LEU A 122 2.10 -16.41 3.17
N CYS A 123 1.82 -17.09 2.05
CA CYS A 123 0.45 -17.42 1.68
C CYS A 123 -0.19 -18.36 2.72
N SER A 124 0.52 -19.41 3.15
CA SER A 124 0.04 -20.33 4.18
C SER A 124 -0.23 -19.64 5.52
N LEU A 125 0.66 -18.72 5.93
CA LEU A 125 0.46 -17.93 7.14
C LEU A 125 -0.79 -17.05 7.02
N ILE A 126 -0.94 -16.29 5.92
CA ILE A 126 -2.09 -15.43 5.71
C ILE A 126 -3.39 -16.24 5.71
N GLU A 127 -3.40 -17.37 5.02
CA GLU A 127 -4.56 -18.27 4.96
C GLU A 127 -4.95 -18.78 6.34
N SER A 128 -3.98 -19.29 7.11
CA SER A 128 -4.23 -19.81 8.47
C SER A 128 -4.77 -18.75 9.43
N GLN A 129 -4.35 -17.49 9.26
CA GLN A 129 -4.73 -16.37 10.11
C GLN A 129 -5.96 -15.59 9.62
N SER A 130 -6.39 -15.80 8.37
CA SER A 130 -7.45 -15.02 7.73
C SER A 130 -8.79 -15.00 8.48
N LYS A 131 -9.09 -16.06 9.23
CA LYS A 131 -10.31 -16.18 10.04
C LYS A 131 -10.18 -15.52 11.42
N ASN A 132 -8.97 -15.25 11.86
CA ASN A 132 -8.67 -14.71 13.18
C ASN A 132 -8.50 -13.19 13.19
N VAL A 133 -8.34 -12.58 12.03
CA VAL A 133 -8.11 -11.15 11.85
C VAL A 133 -9.09 -10.53 10.85
N GLU A 134 -9.31 -9.23 10.99
CA GLU A 134 -10.15 -8.45 10.07
C GLU A 134 -9.31 -7.76 8.98
N ILE A 135 -8.08 -7.39 9.32
CA ILE A 135 -7.15 -6.69 8.42
C ILE A 135 -5.76 -7.32 8.51
N ILE A 136 -5.13 -7.55 7.37
CA ILE A 136 -3.72 -7.89 7.26
C ILE A 136 -3.01 -6.75 6.52
N PHE A 137 -2.08 -6.10 7.21
CA PHE A 137 -1.18 -5.10 6.62
C PHE A 137 0.03 -5.81 6.02
N LEU A 138 0.14 -5.75 4.69
CA LEU A 138 1.20 -6.39 3.93
C LEU A 138 2.28 -5.37 3.56
N GLY A 139 3.37 -5.37 4.31
CA GLY A 139 4.47 -4.40 4.25
C GLY A 139 5.66 -4.87 3.42
N ILE A 140 5.45 -5.66 2.39
CA ILE A 140 6.48 -6.09 1.45
C ILE A 140 6.52 -5.21 0.20
N SER A 141 7.59 -5.29 -0.58
CA SER A 141 7.74 -4.43 -1.76
C SER A 141 6.91 -4.88 -2.96
N GLN A 142 6.57 -3.93 -3.83
CA GLN A 142 6.04 -4.22 -5.17
C GLN A 142 7.14 -4.84 -6.05
N PRO A 143 6.83 -5.79 -6.95
CA PRO A 143 5.51 -6.35 -7.27
C PRO A 143 5.06 -7.52 -6.40
N ARG A 144 5.90 -7.97 -5.46
CA ARG A 144 5.70 -9.20 -4.69
C ARG A 144 4.40 -9.17 -3.87
N GLN A 145 4.05 -8.02 -3.29
CA GLN A 145 2.80 -7.87 -2.54
C GLN A 145 1.56 -8.16 -3.41
N GLU A 146 1.54 -7.67 -4.66
CA GLU A 146 0.45 -7.91 -5.59
C GLU A 146 0.40 -9.36 -6.04
N GLN A 147 1.56 -10.02 -6.18
CA GLN A 147 1.64 -11.46 -6.51
C GLN A 147 1.03 -12.31 -5.39
N ILE A 148 1.36 -12.02 -4.14
CA ILE A 148 0.80 -12.73 -2.98
C ILE A 148 -0.71 -12.46 -2.89
N MET A 149 -1.14 -11.21 -3.03
CA MET A 149 -2.57 -10.88 -3.02
C MET A 149 -3.33 -11.65 -4.11
N LYS A 150 -2.75 -11.78 -5.32
CA LYS A 150 -3.35 -12.55 -6.41
C LYS A 150 -3.50 -14.04 -6.10
N ARG A 151 -2.51 -14.62 -5.44
CA ARG A 151 -2.57 -16.04 -5.02
C ARG A 151 -3.64 -16.30 -3.96
N LEU A 152 -4.04 -15.24 -3.24
CA LEU A 152 -4.98 -15.29 -2.12
C LEU A 152 -6.32 -14.61 -2.44
N ASP A 153 -6.63 -14.37 -3.72
CA ASP A 153 -7.82 -13.64 -4.14
C ASP A 153 -9.14 -14.29 -3.65
N TYR A 154 -9.14 -15.61 -3.46
CA TYR A 154 -10.25 -16.36 -2.87
C TYR A 154 -10.54 -15.99 -1.40
N LEU A 155 -9.63 -15.32 -0.70
CA LEU A 155 -9.85 -14.81 0.65
C LEU A 155 -10.56 -13.44 0.68
N GLU A 156 -10.78 -12.82 -0.48
CA GLU A 156 -11.54 -11.57 -0.55
C GLU A 156 -12.97 -11.81 -0.05
N GLY A 157 -13.47 -10.96 0.83
CA GLY A 157 -14.71 -11.18 1.57
C GLY A 157 -14.54 -11.87 2.93
N THR A 158 -13.38 -12.50 3.20
CA THR A 158 -13.04 -13.09 4.50
C THR A 158 -12.19 -12.16 5.35
N VAL A 159 -11.16 -11.58 4.75
CA VAL A 159 -10.22 -10.65 5.39
C VAL A 159 -9.86 -9.52 4.43
N SER A 160 -9.58 -8.32 4.95
CA SER A 160 -8.97 -7.25 4.14
C SER A 160 -7.46 -7.41 4.10
N ILE A 161 -6.85 -7.49 2.91
CA ILE A 161 -5.39 -7.42 2.76
C ILE A 161 -5.04 -6.06 2.18
N ILE A 162 -4.18 -5.32 2.89
CA ILE A 162 -3.85 -3.93 2.56
C ILE A 162 -2.35 -3.80 2.40
N SER A 163 -1.89 -3.50 1.19
CA SER A 163 -0.47 -3.22 0.98
C SER A 163 -0.08 -1.90 1.64
N CYS A 164 0.91 -1.91 2.50
CA CYS A 164 1.32 -0.73 3.28
C CYS A 164 2.79 -0.34 3.11
N GLY A 165 3.59 -1.16 2.39
CA GLY A 165 5.02 -0.95 2.26
C GLY A 165 5.69 -0.82 3.63
N ALA A 166 6.63 0.10 3.77
CA ALA A 166 7.37 0.30 5.02
C ALA A 166 6.67 1.19 6.06
N PHE A 167 5.35 1.41 5.95
CA PHE A 167 4.62 2.37 6.78
C PHE A 167 4.84 2.16 8.29
N TRP A 168 4.59 0.95 8.80
CA TRP A 168 4.65 0.69 10.24
C TRP A 168 6.06 0.91 10.83
N ILE A 169 7.12 0.55 10.11
CA ILE A 169 8.50 0.83 10.54
C ILE A 169 8.80 2.33 10.48
N GLN A 170 8.44 2.99 9.40
CA GLN A 170 8.74 4.41 9.22
C GLN A 170 7.97 5.27 10.20
N GLU A 171 6.72 4.95 10.45
CA GLU A 171 5.85 5.74 11.31
C GLU A 171 6.05 5.43 12.80
N ILE A 172 6.21 4.16 13.15
CA ILE A 172 6.22 3.72 14.53
C ILE A 172 7.64 3.70 15.11
N LEU A 173 8.62 3.22 14.35
CA LEU A 173 10.01 3.21 14.81
C LEU A 173 10.77 4.48 14.46
N HIS A 174 10.08 5.51 13.93
CA HIS A 174 10.69 6.78 13.51
C HIS A 174 11.94 6.61 12.63
N LYS A 175 12.04 5.50 11.91
CA LYS A 175 13.11 5.26 10.92
C LYS A 175 12.84 6.07 9.64
N GLU A 176 12.57 7.37 9.83
CA GLU A 176 12.19 8.25 8.73
C GLU A 176 13.37 8.52 7.80
N ASN A 177 13.09 8.35 6.50
CA ASN A 177 13.96 8.81 5.43
C ASN A 177 13.66 10.23 4.94
N VAL A 178 12.65 10.89 5.52
CA VAL A 178 12.14 12.18 5.03
C VAL A 178 11.79 13.08 6.20
N THR A 179 12.34 14.29 6.23
CA THR A 179 12.03 15.28 7.26
C THR A 179 10.58 15.79 7.12
N SER A 180 9.94 16.12 8.24
CA SER A 180 8.60 16.69 8.29
C SER A 180 8.49 17.96 7.42
N LEU A 181 9.54 18.78 7.38
CA LEU A 181 9.64 19.98 6.55
C LEU A 181 9.60 19.65 5.04
N ALA A 182 10.31 18.62 4.60
CA ALA A 182 10.30 18.19 3.20
C ALA A 182 8.93 17.65 2.78
N THR A 183 8.20 17.03 3.72
CA THR A 183 6.82 16.57 3.51
C THR A 183 5.86 17.75 3.37
N ALA A 184 5.97 18.75 4.26
CA ALA A 184 5.14 19.94 4.24
C ALA A 184 5.35 20.79 2.97
N LEU A 185 6.60 20.89 2.49
CA LEU A 185 6.96 21.63 1.28
C LEU A 185 6.77 20.83 -0.01
N LEU A 186 6.20 19.61 0.04
CA LEU A 186 6.06 18.71 -1.11
C LEU A 186 7.41 18.32 -1.77
N LEU A 187 8.53 18.49 -1.07
CA LEU A 187 9.87 18.21 -1.57
C LEU A 187 10.29 16.75 -1.41
N VAL A 188 9.40 15.89 -0.92
CA VAL A 188 9.67 14.45 -0.74
C VAL A 188 10.22 13.77 -2.01
N PRO A 189 9.74 14.06 -3.23
CA PRO A 189 10.35 13.50 -4.44
C PRO A 189 11.80 13.96 -4.63
N LEU A 190 12.11 15.22 -4.32
CA LEU A 190 13.46 15.76 -4.45
C LEU A 190 14.42 15.15 -3.43
N THR A 191 14.03 15.04 -2.16
CA THR A 191 14.87 14.42 -1.13
C THR A 191 15.13 12.94 -1.40
N ARG A 192 14.14 12.21 -1.92
CA ARG A 192 14.30 10.82 -2.37
C ARG A 192 15.19 10.73 -3.61
N PHE A 193 15.09 11.70 -4.52
CA PHE A 193 15.95 11.78 -5.70
C PHE A 193 17.42 11.95 -5.32
N TRP A 194 17.74 12.85 -4.37
CA TRP A 194 19.09 13.03 -3.86
C TRP A 194 19.65 11.76 -3.20
N LYS A 195 18.84 11.05 -2.41
CA LYS A 195 19.28 9.84 -1.71
C LYS A 195 19.46 8.63 -2.64
N ASN A 196 18.61 8.49 -3.66
CA ASN A 196 18.63 7.36 -4.58
C ASN A 196 18.21 7.77 -6.02
N PRO A 197 19.09 8.49 -6.76
CA PRO A 197 18.72 9.08 -8.05
C PRO A 197 18.33 8.03 -9.09
N LYS A 198 19.06 6.91 -9.18
CA LYS A 198 18.77 5.84 -10.16
C LYS A 198 17.38 5.23 -9.97
N THR A 199 17.02 4.91 -8.73
CA THR A 199 15.72 4.31 -8.41
C THR A 199 14.57 5.29 -8.62
N MET A 200 14.77 6.57 -8.26
CA MET A 200 13.75 7.62 -8.44
C MET A 200 13.57 8.00 -9.89
N PHE A 201 14.66 8.09 -10.66
CA PHE A 201 14.60 8.32 -12.10
C PHE A 201 13.80 7.21 -12.80
N ALA A 202 14.12 5.95 -12.49
CA ALA A 202 13.38 4.81 -13.00
C ALA A 202 11.88 4.87 -12.63
N ARG A 203 11.55 5.18 -11.38
CA ARG A 203 10.15 5.23 -10.90
C ARG A 203 9.35 6.39 -11.51
N THR A 204 9.97 7.53 -11.78
CA THR A 204 9.27 8.72 -12.27
C THR A 204 9.19 8.75 -13.79
N PHE A 205 10.29 8.49 -14.48
CA PHE A 205 10.37 8.65 -15.94
C PHE A 205 9.83 7.45 -16.74
N TYR A 206 9.88 6.23 -16.19
CA TYR A 206 9.26 5.08 -16.88
C TYR A 206 7.72 5.12 -16.88
N ALA A 207 7.10 5.84 -15.95
CA ALA A 207 5.65 5.96 -15.90
C ALA A 207 5.09 7.01 -16.87
N LEU A 208 5.83 8.08 -17.16
CA LEU A 208 5.40 9.19 -18.02
C LEU A 208 5.07 8.77 -19.47
N PRO A 209 5.92 7.99 -20.18
CA PRO A 209 5.61 7.56 -21.56
C PRO A 209 4.37 6.66 -21.63
N LYS A 210 4.17 5.78 -20.65
CA LYS A 210 2.97 4.93 -20.57
C LYS A 210 1.71 5.72 -20.27
N LEU A 211 1.80 6.70 -19.38
CA LEU A 211 0.75 7.67 -19.10
C LEU A 211 0.31 8.39 -20.39
N VAL A 212 1.27 8.92 -21.16
CA VAL A 212 1.01 9.64 -22.40
C VAL A 212 0.46 8.71 -23.49
N LYS A 213 1.01 7.49 -23.62
CA LYS A 213 0.53 6.49 -24.60
C LYS A 213 -0.92 6.07 -24.34
N ASN A 214 -1.28 5.85 -23.09
CA ASN A 214 -2.66 5.48 -22.71
C ASN A 214 -3.65 6.65 -22.84
N LEU A 215 -3.18 7.90 -22.78
CA LEU A 215 -3.99 9.09 -23.05
C LEU A 215 -4.23 9.30 -24.56
N LYS A 216 -3.29 8.90 -25.43
CA LYS A 216 -3.39 9.04 -26.90
C LYS A 216 -4.26 7.96 -27.55
N ASN A 217 -4.48 6.82 -26.89
CA ASN A 217 -5.27 5.68 -27.40
C ASN A 217 -6.75 5.73 -26.98
N LYS A 218 -7.26 6.90 -26.60
CA LYS A 218 -8.66 7.23 -26.46
C LYS A 218 -9.06 8.25 -27.51
#